data_5dd570ad34717a2b89b842589c2ae91e
#
_entry.id   5dd570ad34717a2b89b842589c2ae91e
#
_cell.length_a   1.000
_cell.length_b   1.000
_cell.length_c   1.000
_cell.angle_alpha   90.00
_cell.angle_beta   90.00
_cell.angle_gamma   90.00
#
_symmetry.space_group_name_H-M   'P 1'
#
loop_
_entity.id
_entity.type
_entity.pdbx_description
1 polymer ?
#
loop_
_entity_poly.entity_id
_entity_poly.type
_entity_poly.pdbx_seq_one_letter_code
_entity_poly.pdbx_strand_id
1 'polypeptide(L)'
;MTLSPSRRSAPLLAGLGLAAGLGACVTPNEPPPHAPVAAAADLHRIEVLQTGERYDIVVGPNDLSLTPEARANIQAFANAYRAGGHGALIMSAPSGGANADAAARAAQEARLTLMSAGVPYVAIAPSVYDASGMAAPPIVLSFTRYEAVAPDCRPIWEQDLSEDMHQPYASFGCATQANLAAMIEDPHDLLQPRTMTPRDAARRAVVLDRYRQGQPTGAERSDDERASLSNAVE
;
A
#
# COMPACT_ATOMS: atom_id res chain seq x y z
N MET A 1 62.28 -12.08 -77.38
CA MET A 1 61.88 -12.69 -76.12
C MET A 1 60.79 -11.84 -75.45
N THR A 2 59.54 -12.18 -75.68
CA THR A 2 58.37 -11.43 -75.24
C THR A 2 57.66 -12.24 -74.16
N LEU A 3 57.69 -11.70 -72.99
CA LEU A 3 56.95 -12.29 -71.82
C LEU A 3 55.51 -11.80 -71.74
N SER A 4 54.59 -12.73 -71.77
CA SER A 4 53.12 -12.57 -71.69
C SER A 4 52.72 -12.29 -70.22
N PRO A 5 51.85 -11.31 -69.92
CA PRO A 5 51.35 -11.10 -68.55
C PRO A 5 50.20 -12.08 -68.22
N SER A 6 50.30 -12.70 -67.06
CA SER A 6 49.45 -13.72 -66.53
C SER A 6 48.04 -13.18 -66.12
N ARG A 7 47.00 -13.79 -66.71
CA ARG A 7 45.60 -13.58 -66.35
C ARG A 7 45.19 -14.29 -65.05
N ARG A 8 45.49 -13.70 -63.91
CA ARG A 8 45.03 -14.30 -62.61
C ARG A 8 44.27 -13.36 -61.65
N SER A 9 43.78 -12.21 -62.10
CA SER A 9 43.16 -11.23 -61.22
C SER A 9 41.61 -11.12 -61.31
N ALA A 10 40.97 -11.86 -62.25
CA ALA A 10 39.52 -11.74 -62.48
C ALA A 10 38.59 -12.40 -61.44
N PRO A 11 38.94 -13.52 -60.75
CA PRO A 11 37.98 -14.15 -59.81
C PRO A 11 37.90 -13.43 -58.43
N LEU A 12 38.91 -12.64 -58.06
CA LEU A 12 38.88 -11.93 -56.76
C LEU A 12 37.92 -10.72 -56.75
N LEU A 13 37.77 -10.04 -57.86
CA LEU A 13 36.83 -8.91 -57.99
C LEU A 13 35.39 -9.34 -58.08
N ALA A 14 35.10 -10.51 -58.69
CA ALA A 14 33.74 -11.07 -58.74
C ALA A 14 33.25 -11.57 -57.36
N GLY A 15 34.13 -12.11 -56.53
CA GLY A 15 33.81 -12.54 -55.16
C GLY A 15 33.51 -11.35 -54.20
N LEU A 16 34.21 -10.24 -54.37
CA LEU A 16 33.99 -9.04 -53.55
C LEU A 16 32.62 -8.37 -53.87
N GLY A 17 32.20 -8.39 -55.14
CA GLY A 17 30.91 -7.85 -55.57
C GLY A 17 29.69 -8.64 -55.00
N LEU A 18 29.83 -9.98 -54.92
CA LEU A 18 28.75 -10.85 -54.39
C LEU A 18 28.59 -10.73 -52.86
N ALA A 19 29.70 -10.53 -52.14
CA ALA A 19 29.66 -10.33 -50.70
C ALA A 19 29.05 -8.97 -50.28
N ALA A 20 29.24 -7.93 -51.11
CA ALA A 20 28.62 -6.61 -50.84
C ALA A 20 27.09 -6.61 -51.11
N GLY A 21 26.57 -7.48 -52.00
CA GLY A 21 25.14 -7.57 -52.29
C GLY A 21 24.30 -8.27 -51.22
N LEU A 22 24.90 -9.14 -50.41
CA LEU A 22 24.20 -9.86 -49.36
C LEU A 22 24.02 -9.03 -48.05
N GLY A 23 24.79 -7.95 -47.87
CA GLY A 23 24.66 -7.04 -46.72
C GLY A 23 23.54 -6.02 -46.83
N ALA A 24 22.90 -5.86 -47.99
CA ALA A 24 21.87 -4.85 -48.23
C ALA A 24 20.47 -5.23 -47.73
N CYS A 25 20.27 -6.47 -47.24
CA CYS A 25 18.99 -6.93 -46.67
C CYS A 25 18.88 -6.78 -45.15
N VAL A 26 19.93 -6.30 -44.47
CA VAL A 26 19.82 -5.95 -43.09
C VAL A 26 19.44 -4.47 -43.00
N THR A 27 18.19 -4.15 -43.20
CA THR A 27 17.66 -2.85 -42.78
C THR A 27 17.49 -2.95 -41.27
N PRO A 28 18.18 -2.17 -40.48
CA PRO A 28 17.84 -1.99 -39.09
C PRO A 28 16.56 -1.13 -39.04
N ASN A 29 15.44 -1.75 -39.33
CA ASN A 29 14.13 -1.13 -39.13
C ASN A 29 13.59 -1.57 -37.80
N GLU A 30 14.49 -1.66 -36.79
CA GLU A 30 14.08 -1.70 -35.42
C GLU A 30 13.65 -0.29 -35.07
N PRO A 31 12.34 -0.05 -34.79
CA PRO A 31 11.92 1.25 -34.36
C PRO A 31 12.77 1.62 -33.12
N PRO A 32 13.18 2.87 -32.97
CA PRO A 32 13.95 3.27 -31.79
C PRO A 32 13.21 2.75 -30.56
N PRO A 33 13.93 2.18 -29.58
CA PRO A 33 13.30 1.69 -28.38
C PRO A 33 12.43 2.81 -27.85
N HIS A 34 11.09 2.61 -27.89
CA HIS A 34 10.18 3.57 -27.34
C HIS A 34 10.61 3.76 -25.89
N ALA A 35 10.91 5.00 -25.49
CA ALA A 35 11.14 5.31 -24.11
C ALA A 35 9.94 4.71 -23.34
N PRO A 36 10.19 3.94 -22.25
CA PRO A 36 9.09 3.32 -21.52
C PRO A 36 8.11 4.42 -21.13
N VAL A 37 6.87 4.31 -21.61
CA VAL A 37 5.81 5.24 -21.23
C VAL A 37 5.67 5.08 -19.71
N ALA A 38 5.89 6.17 -18.98
CA ALA A 38 5.74 6.15 -17.53
C ALA A 38 4.30 5.72 -17.18
N ALA A 39 4.17 4.79 -16.25
CA ALA A 39 2.84 4.35 -15.81
C ALA A 39 2.12 5.52 -15.11
N ALA A 40 0.78 5.54 -15.14
CA ALA A 40 0.00 6.56 -14.45
C ALA A 40 0.35 6.67 -12.97
N ALA A 41 0.70 5.56 -12.32
CA ALA A 41 1.17 5.51 -10.94
C ALA A 41 2.53 6.19 -10.73
N ASP A 42 3.37 6.30 -11.76
CA ASP A 42 4.66 6.99 -11.68
C ASP A 42 4.51 8.50 -11.88
N LEU A 43 3.56 8.90 -12.73
CA LEU A 43 3.26 10.31 -13.04
C LEU A 43 2.39 10.97 -11.97
N HIS A 44 1.45 10.21 -11.40
CA HIS A 44 0.44 10.69 -10.46
C HIS A 44 0.46 9.84 -9.20
N ARG A 45 1.52 9.97 -8.42
CA ARG A 45 1.72 9.17 -7.21
C ARG A 45 0.71 9.55 -6.13
N ILE A 46 0.19 8.53 -5.47
CA ILE A 46 -0.54 8.72 -4.22
C ILE A 46 0.51 8.92 -3.14
N GLU A 47 0.44 10.04 -2.44
CA GLU A 47 1.30 10.28 -1.29
C GLU A 47 0.70 9.65 -0.05
N VAL A 48 1.54 9.07 0.80
CA VAL A 48 1.13 8.51 2.09
C VAL A 48 1.74 9.36 3.20
N LEU A 49 0.88 10.03 3.93
CA LEU A 49 1.29 10.84 5.08
C LEU A 49 1.11 10.05 6.36
N GLN A 50 2.15 10.06 7.20
CA GLN A 50 2.07 9.56 8.55
C GLN A 50 1.62 10.68 9.48
N THR A 51 0.48 10.48 10.15
CA THR A 51 -0.10 11.44 11.10
C THR A 51 -0.18 10.82 12.49
N GLY A 52 -0.21 11.66 13.52
CA GLY A 52 -0.39 11.24 14.91
C GLY A 52 -1.78 11.66 15.39
N GLU A 53 -2.61 10.68 15.73
CA GLU A 53 -3.86 10.93 16.44
C GLU A 53 -3.57 11.07 17.94
N ARG A 54 -4.17 12.09 18.56
CA ARG A 54 -3.96 12.39 19.97
C ARG A 54 -5.28 12.74 20.65
N TYR A 55 -5.46 12.22 21.86
CA TYR A 55 -6.55 12.59 22.74
C TYR A 55 -6.04 12.82 24.17
N ASP A 56 -6.33 13.99 24.74
CA ASP A 56 -5.92 14.39 26.08
C ASP A 56 -7.08 14.22 27.06
N ILE A 57 -6.90 13.36 28.05
CA ILE A 57 -7.87 13.12 29.13
C ILE A 57 -7.52 14.05 30.29
N VAL A 58 -8.35 15.06 30.49
CA VAL A 58 -8.19 16.00 31.59
C VAL A 58 -8.71 15.37 32.89
N VAL A 59 -7.88 15.37 33.92
CA VAL A 59 -8.18 14.82 35.25
C VAL A 59 -7.85 15.85 36.32
N GLY A 60 -8.82 16.23 37.10
CA GLY A 60 -8.61 17.10 38.26
C GLY A 60 -7.94 16.38 39.44
N PRO A 61 -7.33 17.11 40.38
CA PRO A 61 -6.63 16.50 41.53
C PRO A 61 -7.56 15.72 42.46
N ASN A 62 -8.84 16.06 42.49
CA ASN A 62 -9.84 15.43 43.38
C ASN A 62 -10.76 14.46 42.65
N ASP A 63 -10.53 14.21 41.36
CA ASP A 63 -11.36 13.30 40.58
C ASP A 63 -11.14 11.85 40.99
N LEU A 64 -12.23 11.16 41.32
CA LEU A 64 -12.21 9.77 41.75
C LEU A 64 -12.33 8.79 40.58
N SER A 65 -12.94 9.22 39.47
CA SER A 65 -13.19 8.40 38.29
C SER A 65 -13.29 9.27 37.04
N LEU A 66 -13.21 8.64 35.87
CA LEU A 66 -13.45 9.30 34.59
C LEU A 66 -14.93 9.72 34.46
N THR A 67 -15.14 10.88 33.85
CA THR A 67 -16.52 11.31 33.48
C THR A 67 -17.12 10.40 32.43
N PRO A 68 -18.47 10.31 32.34
CA PRO A 68 -19.12 9.55 31.25
C PRO A 68 -18.70 10.03 29.85
N GLU A 69 -18.50 11.34 29.69
CA GLU A 69 -18.04 11.94 28.44
C GLU A 69 -16.60 11.48 28.12
N ALA A 70 -15.69 11.53 29.07
CA ALA A 70 -14.33 11.05 28.87
C ALA A 70 -14.30 9.57 28.47
N ARG A 71 -15.13 8.72 29.09
CA ARG A 71 -15.27 7.31 28.69
C ARG A 71 -15.76 7.16 27.27
N ALA A 72 -16.79 7.91 26.86
CA ALA A 72 -17.32 7.88 25.50
C ALA A 72 -16.27 8.32 24.48
N ASN A 73 -15.48 9.36 24.77
CA ASN A 73 -14.40 9.83 23.91
C ASN A 73 -13.25 8.81 23.82
N ILE A 74 -12.90 8.12 24.92
CA ILE A 74 -11.93 7.02 24.92
C ILE A 74 -12.43 5.87 24.04
N GLN A 75 -13.72 5.54 24.09
CA GLN A 75 -14.32 4.50 23.22
C GLN A 75 -14.26 4.92 21.75
N ALA A 76 -14.55 6.18 21.42
CA ALA A 76 -14.43 6.72 20.08
C ALA A 76 -12.98 6.66 19.57
N PHE A 77 -12.01 7.05 20.43
CA PHE A 77 -10.59 6.96 20.14
C PHE A 77 -10.11 5.51 19.92
N ALA A 78 -10.60 4.57 20.72
CA ALA A 78 -10.34 3.14 20.53
C ALA A 78 -10.88 2.62 19.19
N ASN A 79 -12.07 3.06 18.79
CA ASN A 79 -12.63 2.70 17.49
C ASN A 79 -11.82 3.26 16.33
N ALA A 80 -11.35 4.51 16.44
CA ALA A 80 -10.45 5.13 15.46
C ALA A 80 -9.12 4.35 15.35
N TYR A 81 -8.54 3.96 16.48
CA TYR A 81 -7.35 3.11 16.50
C TYR A 81 -7.57 1.75 15.81
N ARG A 82 -8.69 1.09 16.08
CA ARG A 82 -9.03 -0.20 15.46
C ARG A 82 -9.31 -0.09 13.96
N ALA A 83 -9.78 1.06 13.50
CA ALA A 83 -10.10 1.30 12.09
C ALA A 83 -8.88 1.62 11.24
N GLY A 84 -7.85 2.28 11.77
CA GLY A 84 -6.70 2.70 10.97
C GLY A 84 -5.44 3.03 11.78
N GLY A 85 -5.36 2.56 13.03
CA GLY A 85 -4.17 2.74 13.86
C GLY A 85 -3.07 1.76 13.53
N HIS A 86 -1.84 2.26 13.50
CA HIS A 86 -0.64 1.47 13.27
C HIS A 86 0.29 1.53 14.49
N GLY A 87 0.94 0.40 14.77
CA GLY A 87 1.81 0.28 15.94
C GLY A 87 1.05 0.20 17.26
N ALA A 88 1.69 0.61 18.34
CA ALA A 88 1.08 0.60 19.67
C ALA A 88 0.26 1.86 19.92
N LEU A 89 -0.86 1.71 20.63
CA LEU A 89 -1.57 2.82 21.25
C LEU A 89 -0.78 3.21 22.50
N ILE A 90 -0.16 4.38 22.50
CA ILE A 90 0.64 4.90 23.62
C ILE A 90 -0.30 5.60 24.58
N MET A 91 -0.22 5.22 25.86
CA MET A 91 -0.92 5.86 26.96
C MET A 91 0.10 6.45 27.92
N SER A 92 0.28 7.78 27.86
CA SER A 92 1.24 8.51 28.69
C SER A 92 0.53 9.13 29.88
N ALA A 93 0.90 8.71 31.08
CA ALA A 93 0.39 9.26 32.32
C ALA A 93 1.37 10.29 32.92
N PRO A 94 0.88 11.38 33.54
CA PRO A 94 1.74 12.36 34.18
C PRO A 94 2.31 11.81 35.50
N SER A 95 3.55 12.21 35.81
CA SER A 95 4.19 12.01 37.12
C SER A 95 4.62 13.35 37.71
N GLY A 96 4.59 13.49 39.03
CA GLY A 96 5.03 14.70 39.74
C GLY A 96 4.10 15.91 39.65
N GLY A 97 2.96 15.81 38.97
CA GLY A 97 1.93 16.85 38.92
C GLY A 97 1.02 16.84 40.15
N ALA A 98 0.29 17.91 40.39
CA ALA A 98 -0.63 18.02 41.54
C ALA A 98 -1.77 17.00 41.52
N ASN A 99 -2.10 16.44 40.35
CA ASN A 99 -3.14 15.42 40.13
C ASN A 99 -2.57 14.00 39.90
N ALA A 100 -1.31 13.73 40.18
CA ALA A 100 -0.63 12.48 39.83
C ALA A 100 -1.38 11.23 40.29
N ASP A 101 -1.88 11.21 41.54
CA ASP A 101 -2.62 10.07 42.11
C ASP A 101 -3.99 9.87 41.42
N ALA A 102 -4.70 10.96 41.13
CA ALA A 102 -5.96 10.93 40.39
C ALA A 102 -5.72 10.46 38.95
N ALA A 103 -4.68 10.96 38.30
CA ALA A 103 -4.31 10.55 36.92
C ALA A 103 -3.90 9.06 36.87
N ALA A 104 -3.20 8.55 37.88
CA ALA A 104 -2.85 7.11 37.93
C ALA A 104 -4.11 6.22 38.01
N ARG A 105 -5.11 6.58 38.82
CA ARG A 105 -6.39 5.86 38.90
C ARG A 105 -7.16 5.95 37.55
N ALA A 106 -7.27 7.18 37.01
CA ALA A 106 -7.94 7.42 35.76
C ALA A 106 -7.26 6.70 34.57
N ALA A 107 -5.94 6.56 34.57
CA ALA A 107 -5.21 5.78 33.57
C ALA A 107 -5.56 4.29 33.61
N GLN A 108 -5.75 3.70 34.78
CA GLN A 108 -6.22 2.32 34.92
C GLN A 108 -7.66 2.18 34.34
N GLU A 109 -8.55 3.10 34.66
CA GLU A 109 -9.92 3.11 34.14
C GLU A 109 -9.94 3.33 32.61
N ALA A 110 -9.11 4.24 32.10
CA ALA A 110 -8.95 4.47 30.65
C ALA A 110 -8.47 3.20 29.95
N ARG A 111 -7.50 2.48 30.52
CA ARG A 111 -7.04 1.20 29.97
C ARG A 111 -8.15 0.16 29.91
N LEU A 112 -8.93 0.02 30.96
CA LEU A 112 -10.07 -0.91 30.98
C LEU A 112 -11.13 -0.51 29.93
N THR A 113 -11.37 0.78 29.75
CA THR A 113 -12.27 1.31 28.73
C THR A 113 -11.77 1.01 27.33
N LEU A 114 -10.48 1.21 27.03
CA LEU A 114 -9.85 0.84 25.76
C LEU A 114 -10.00 -0.67 25.48
N MET A 115 -9.73 -1.50 26.49
CA MET A 115 -9.85 -2.96 26.36
C MET A 115 -11.32 -3.39 26.14
N SER A 116 -12.27 -2.79 26.82
CA SER A 116 -13.69 -3.07 26.62
C SER A 116 -14.19 -2.64 25.23
N ALA A 117 -13.55 -1.63 24.64
CA ALA A 117 -13.79 -1.21 23.25
C ALA A 117 -13.04 -2.08 22.21
N GLY A 118 -12.36 -3.15 22.65
CA GLY A 118 -11.72 -4.14 21.77
C GLY A 118 -10.26 -3.87 21.43
N VAL A 119 -9.57 -2.97 22.11
CA VAL A 119 -8.11 -2.79 21.98
C VAL A 119 -7.41 -3.90 22.78
N PRO A 120 -6.55 -4.75 22.15
CA PRO A 120 -5.83 -5.79 22.89
C PRO A 120 -4.89 -5.18 23.95
N TYR A 121 -4.78 -5.81 25.11
CA TYR A 121 -3.86 -5.36 26.16
C TYR A 121 -2.43 -5.14 25.68
N VAL A 122 -1.93 -6.05 24.86
CA VAL A 122 -0.57 -6.01 24.29
C VAL A 122 -0.34 -4.85 23.32
N ALA A 123 -1.41 -4.27 22.79
CA ALA A 123 -1.32 -3.12 21.89
C ALA A 123 -1.26 -1.78 22.65
N ILE A 124 -1.57 -1.78 23.96
CA ILE A 124 -1.53 -0.57 24.80
C ILE A 124 -0.15 -0.46 25.44
N ALA A 125 0.67 0.48 24.96
CA ALA A 125 1.99 0.76 25.51
C ALA A 125 1.89 1.85 26.58
N PRO A 126 2.14 1.53 27.86
CA PRO A 126 2.18 2.54 28.91
C PRO A 126 3.46 3.38 28.81
N SER A 127 3.31 4.67 29.04
CA SER A 127 4.41 5.63 29.13
C SER A 127 4.16 6.59 30.30
N VAL A 128 5.19 7.25 30.74
CA VAL A 128 5.12 8.25 31.81
C VAL A 128 5.91 9.48 31.38
N TYR A 129 5.39 10.66 31.63
CA TYR A 129 6.08 11.91 31.37
C TYR A 129 6.18 12.76 32.66
N ASP A 130 7.24 13.54 32.80
CA ASP A 130 7.41 14.45 33.92
C ASP A 130 6.48 15.65 33.77
N ALA A 131 5.60 15.82 34.74
CA ALA A 131 4.62 16.90 34.84
C ALA A 131 4.86 17.79 36.08
N SER A 132 6.07 17.79 36.61
CA SER A 132 6.44 18.58 37.79
C SER A 132 6.11 20.06 37.57
N GLY A 133 5.38 20.65 38.51
CA GLY A 133 4.95 22.05 38.45
C GLY A 133 3.68 22.31 37.62
N MET A 134 3.09 21.31 36.98
CA MET A 134 1.81 21.43 36.28
C MET A 134 0.64 21.20 37.24
N ALA A 135 -0.41 22.03 37.17
CA ALA A 135 -1.57 21.95 38.07
C ALA A 135 -2.50 20.77 37.70
N ALA A 136 -2.77 20.55 36.43
CA ALA A 136 -3.66 19.48 35.98
C ALA A 136 -3.15 18.88 34.62
N PRO A 137 -2.00 18.18 34.65
CA PRO A 137 -1.47 17.55 33.46
C PRO A 137 -2.39 16.42 32.98
N PRO A 138 -2.67 16.32 31.66
CA PRO A 138 -3.59 15.31 31.14
C PRO A 138 -2.93 13.93 31.01
N ILE A 139 -3.75 12.88 30.98
CA ILE A 139 -3.33 11.60 30.41
C ILE A 139 -3.43 11.71 28.90
N VAL A 140 -2.37 11.36 28.18
CA VAL A 140 -2.30 11.48 26.72
C VAL A 140 -2.42 10.10 26.09
N LEU A 141 -3.44 9.93 25.24
CA LEU A 141 -3.55 8.79 24.34
C LEU A 141 -3.04 9.21 22.97
N SER A 142 -2.22 8.38 22.33
CA SER A 142 -1.77 8.66 20.98
C SER A 142 -1.48 7.37 20.20
N PHE A 143 -1.68 7.43 18.88
CA PHE A 143 -1.28 6.38 17.96
C PHE A 143 -0.92 6.98 16.60
N THR A 144 -0.22 6.20 15.80
CA THR A 144 0.11 6.55 14.42
C THR A 144 -1.00 6.12 13.47
N ARG A 145 -1.31 6.98 12.50
CA ARG A 145 -2.23 6.71 11.40
C ARG A 145 -1.57 7.09 10.08
N TYR A 146 -1.98 6.45 9.01
CA TYR A 146 -1.58 6.81 7.65
C TYR A 146 -2.78 7.34 6.87
N GLU A 147 -2.51 8.33 6.01
CA GLU A 147 -3.51 8.96 5.17
C GLU A 147 -3.02 8.97 3.72
N ALA A 148 -3.90 8.56 2.79
CA ALA A 148 -3.61 8.64 1.38
C ALA A 148 -4.01 10.01 0.84
N VAL A 149 -3.05 10.73 0.29
CA VAL A 149 -3.28 12.02 -0.36
C VAL A 149 -3.34 11.82 -1.86
N ALA A 150 -4.49 12.18 -2.45
CA ALA A 150 -4.70 12.08 -3.87
C ALA A 150 -3.78 13.05 -4.63
N PRO A 151 -3.30 12.69 -5.84
CA PRO A 151 -2.56 13.61 -6.69
C PRO A 151 -3.44 14.79 -7.12
N ASP A 152 -2.82 15.96 -7.30
CA ASP A 152 -3.50 17.13 -7.86
C ASP A 152 -3.67 16.97 -9.38
N CYS A 153 -4.91 16.79 -9.81
CA CYS A 153 -5.27 16.57 -11.20
C CYS A 153 -5.62 17.88 -11.89
N ARG A 154 -4.73 18.34 -12.77
CA ARG A 154 -5.04 19.50 -13.61
C ARG A 154 -6.24 19.23 -14.50
N PRO A 155 -7.19 20.19 -14.64
CA PRO A 155 -8.30 20.07 -15.56
C PRO A 155 -7.83 19.91 -17.01
N ILE A 156 -8.53 19.09 -17.79
CA ILE A 156 -8.14 18.78 -19.17
C ILE A 156 -8.10 20.03 -20.07
N TRP A 157 -8.95 21.04 -19.79
CA TRP A 157 -8.99 22.29 -20.55
C TRP A 157 -7.81 23.24 -20.30
N GLU A 158 -6.99 22.96 -19.28
CA GLU A 158 -5.75 23.70 -19.00
C GLU A 158 -4.52 23.03 -19.63
N GLN A 159 -4.72 21.94 -20.36
CA GLN A 159 -3.65 21.17 -20.98
C GLN A 159 -3.57 21.45 -22.47
N ASP A 160 -2.36 21.61 -22.97
CA ASP A 160 -2.13 21.68 -24.41
C ASP A 160 -2.24 20.25 -25.00
N LEU A 161 -3.33 20.02 -25.71
CA LEU A 161 -3.60 18.75 -26.38
C LEU A 161 -3.06 18.72 -27.83
N SER A 162 -2.39 19.79 -28.27
CA SER A 162 -1.91 19.94 -29.64
C SER A 162 -0.59 19.22 -29.91
N GLU A 163 0.16 18.89 -28.87
CA GLU A 163 1.47 18.27 -28.98
C GLU A 163 1.38 16.75 -28.89
N ASP A 164 1.47 16.10 -30.01
CA ASP A 164 1.72 14.66 -30.11
C ASP A 164 0.53 13.73 -29.80
N MET A 165 -0.25 13.44 -30.84
CA MET A 165 -1.40 12.51 -30.79
C MET A 165 -1.02 11.06 -30.41
N HIS A 166 0.28 10.78 -30.19
CA HIS A 166 0.79 9.45 -29.88
C HIS A 166 1.25 9.28 -28.45
N GLN A 167 1.22 10.35 -27.64
CA GLN A 167 1.57 10.29 -26.23
C GLN A 167 0.34 10.54 -25.33
N PRO A 168 0.29 9.88 -24.15
CA PRO A 168 -0.75 10.20 -23.17
C PRO A 168 -0.63 11.65 -22.73
N TYR A 169 -1.75 12.37 -22.69
CA TYR A 169 -1.78 13.73 -22.15
C TYR A 169 -1.38 13.76 -20.65
N ALA A 170 -0.88 14.90 -20.18
CA ALA A 170 -0.23 15.03 -18.88
C ALA A 170 -1.08 14.59 -17.68
N SER A 171 -2.41 14.70 -17.73
CA SER A 171 -3.32 14.22 -16.66
C SER A 171 -3.85 12.80 -16.90
N PHE A 172 -3.31 12.06 -17.90
CA PHE A 172 -3.78 10.70 -18.18
C PHE A 172 -3.56 9.79 -16.96
N GLY A 173 -4.65 9.19 -16.49
CA GLY A 173 -4.64 8.32 -15.32
C GLY A 173 -4.65 9.02 -13.96
N CYS A 174 -4.55 10.37 -13.91
CA CYS A 174 -4.59 11.11 -12.64
C CYS A 174 -5.89 10.86 -11.87
N ALA A 175 -7.05 10.96 -12.52
CA ALA A 175 -8.34 10.69 -11.88
C ALA A 175 -8.46 9.23 -11.37
N THR A 176 -7.85 8.28 -12.07
CA THR A 176 -7.80 6.89 -11.61
C THR A 176 -6.99 6.76 -10.32
N GLN A 177 -5.83 7.43 -10.24
CA GLN A 177 -5.02 7.45 -9.03
C GLN A 177 -5.73 8.19 -7.87
N ALA A 178 -6.42 9.30 -8.15
CA ALA A 178 -7.21 10.00 -7.14
C ALA A 178 -8.36 9.13 -6.60
N ASN A 179 -9.07 8.42 -7.47
CA ASN A 179 -10.11 7.47 -7.06
C ASN A 179 -9.52 6.30 -6.26
N LEU A 180 -8.36 5.79 -6.66
CA LEU A 180 -7.67 4.75 -5.91
C LEU A 180 -7.29 5.24 -4.51
N ALA A 181 -6.75 6.46 -4.38
CA ALA A 181 -6.44 7.05 -3.08
C ALA A 181 -7.67 7.14 -2.16
N ALA A 182 -8.84 7.49 -2.72
CA ALA A 182 -10.09 7.58 -1.97
C ALA A 182 -10.66 6.20 -1.56
N MET A 183 -10.31 5.12 -2.25
CA MET A 183 -10.83 3.76 -1.99
C MET A 183 -9.91 2.90 -1.13
N ILE A 184 -8.65 3.31 -0.92
CA ILE A 184 -7.70 2.53 -0.11
C ILE A 184 -8.15 2.54 1.35
N GLU A 185 -8.40 1.36 1.89
CA GLU A 185 -8.80 1.17 3.29
C GLU A 185 -7.62 1.44 4.24
N ASP A 186 -6.44 0.97 3.90
CA ASP A 186 -5.22 1.14 4.68
C ASP A 186 -4.08 1.69 3.82
N PRO A 187 -3.82 3.00 3.87
CA PRO A 187 -2.77 3.63 3.06
C PRO A 187 -1.36 3.11 3.32
N HIS A 188 -1.12 2.51 4.48
CA HIS A 188 0.17 1.89 4.80
C HIS A 188 0.53 0.74 3.84
N ASP A 189 -0.47 0.09 3.23
CA ASP A 189 -0.25 -0.98 2.24
C ASP A 189 0.46 -0.48 0.97
N LEU A 190 0.40 0.83 0.69
CA LEU A 190 1.18 1.44 -0.40
C LEU A 190 2.67 1.56 -0.08
N LEU A 191 3.04 1.57 1.20
CA LEU A 191 4.43 1.67 1.64
C LEU A 191 5.10 0.30 1.74
N GLN A 192 4.35 -0.69 2.25
CA GLN A 192 4.85 -2.05 2.42
C GLN A 192 3.71 -3.08 2.48
N PRO A 193 3.95 -4.30 1.99
CA PRO A 193 2.97 -5.36 2.08
C PRO A 193 2.62 -5.71 3.54
N ARG A 194 1.37 -6.06 3.79
CA ARG A 194 0.95 -6.62 5.08
C ARG A 194 1.67 -7.93 5.37
N THR A 195 1.92 -8.20 6.64
CA THR A 195 2.41 -9.51 7.07
C THR A 195 1.34 -10.56 6.78
N MET A 196 1.77 -11.69 6.22
CA MET A 196 0.85 -12.78 5.90
C MET A 196 0.31 -13.40 7.20
N THR A 197 -1.00 -13.59 7.27
CA THR A 197 -1.62 -14.36 8.34
C THR A 197 -1.10 -15.80 8.29
N PRO A 198 -0.74 -16.41 9.42
CA PRO A 198 -0.35 -17.82 9.44
C PRO A 198 -1.44 -18.69 8.81
N ARG A 199 -1.05 -19.61 7.94
CA ARG A 199 -1.99 -20.54 7.32
C ARG A 199 -2.60 -21.46 8.38
N ASP A 200 -3.89 -21.74 8.25
CA ASP A 200 -4.54 -22.76 9.05
C ASP A 200 -3.84 -24.12 8.87
N ALA A 201 -3.20 -24.58 9.94
CA ALA A 201 -2.45 -25.82 9.94
C ALA A 201 -3.36 -27.05 9.72
N ALA A 202 -4.57 -27.04 10.25
CA ALA A 202 -5.53 -28.14 10.11
C ALA A 202 -6.00 -28.25 8.66
N ARG A 203 -6.37 -27.12 8.04
CA ARG A 203 -6.73 -27.06 6.61
C ARG A 203 -5.59 -27.55 5.72
N ARG A 204 -4.37 -27.09 6.00
CA ARG A 204 -3.18 -27.50 5.25
C ARG A 204 -2.94 -29.02 5.35
N ALA A 205 -3.08 -29.61 6.53
CA ALA A 205 -2.92 -31.06 6.73
C ALA A 205 -3.91 -31.85 5.87
N VAL A 206 -5.19 -31.44 5.86
CA VAL A 206 -6.23 -32.08 5.03
C VAL A 206 -5.91 -31.98 3.54
N VAL A 207 -5.47 -30.81 3.06
CA VAL A 207 -5.13 -30.61 1.64
C VAL A 207 -3.93 -31.48 1.25
N LEU A 208 -2.90 -31.53 2.09
CA LEU A 208 -1.71 -32.36 1.82
C LEU A 208 -2.03 -33.88 1.84
N ASP A 209 -2.92 -34.32 2.72
CA ASP A 209 -3.34 -35.71 2.80
C ASP A 209 -4.10 -36.13 1.53
N ARG A 210 -5.08 -35.33 1.10
CA ARG A 210 -5.79 -35.55 -0.18
C ARG A 210 -4.84 -35.57 -1.38
N TYR A 211 -3.89 -34.64 -1.43
CA TYR A 211 -2.89 -34.60 -2.50
C TYR A 211 -2.06 -35.88 -2.56
N ARG A 212 -1.59 -36.38 -1.41
CA ARG A 212 -0.84 -37.67 -1.32
C ARG A 212 -1.66 -38.88 -1.76
N GLN A 213 -2.97 -38.81 -1.57
CA GLN A 213 -3.92 -39.86 -1.98
C GLN A 213 -4.36 -39.71 -3.45
N GLY A 214 -3.86 -38.73 -4.19
CA GLY A 214 -4.27 -38.43 -5.56
C GLY A 214 -5.70 -37.90 -5.70
N GLN A 215 -6.28 -37.38 -4.59
CA GLN A 215 -7.63 -36.85 -4.57
C GLN A 215 -7.65 -35.35 -4.90
N PRO A 216 -8.75 -34.83 -5.51
CA PRO A 216 -8.91 -33.40 -5.74
C PRO A 216 -8.82 -32.61 -4.44
N THR A 217 -8.01 -31.55 -4.44
CA THR A 217 -7.80 -30.68 -3.28
C THR A 217 -8.70 -29.43 -3.29
N GLY A 218 -9.33 -29.13 -4.43
CA GLY A 218 -10.31 -28.05 -4.60
C GLY A 218 -11.69 -28.43 -4.09
N ALA A 219 -12.57 -27.44 -3.96
CA ALA A 219 -13.99 -27.68 -3.75
C ALA A 219 -14.60 -28.28 -5.02
N GLU A 220 -15.51 -29.23 -4.87
CA GLU A 220 -16.35 -29.66 -5.99
C GLU A 220 -17.24 -28.48 -6.40
N ARG A 221 -17.25 -28.18 -7.70
CA ARG A 221 -18.18 -27.19 -8.24
C ARG A 221 -19.59 -27.73 -8.16
N SER A 222 -20.50 -26.92 -7.65
CA SER A 222 -21.93 -27.22 -7.69
C SER A 222 -22.40 -27.31 -9.15
N ASP A 223 -23.50 -28.00 -9.39
CA ASP A 223 -24.06 -28.13 -10.74
C ASP A 223 -24.50 -26.76 -11.30
N ASP A 224 -24.85 -25.81 -10.42
CA ASP A 224 -25.18 -24.41 -10.79
C ASP A 224 -23.96 -23.60 -11.25
N GLU A 225 -22.75 -24.00 -10.87
CA GLU A 225 -21.50 -23.38 -11.34
C GLU A 225 -20.98 -23.99 -12.66
N ARG A 226 -21.59 -25.08 -13.11
CA ARG A 226 -21.29 -25.71 -14.40
C ARG A 226 -22.13 -25.04 -15.48
N ALA A 227 -21.51 -24.14 -16.24
CA ALA A 227 -22.17 -23.58 -17.41
C ALA A 227 -22.56 -24.74 -18.34
N SER A 228 -23.85 -25.03 -18.50
CA SER A 228 -24.33 -25.86 -19.59
C SER A 228 -24.22 -25.05 -20.89
N LEU A 229 -23.39 -25.48 -21.84
CA LEU A 229 -23.40 -24.91 -23.19
C LEU A 229 -24.77 -25.20 -23.77
N SER A 230 -25.49 -24.15 -24.14
CA SER A 230 -26.76 -24.25 -24.86
C SER A 230 -26.52 -24.96 -26.20
N ASN A 231 -27.21 -26.09 -26.44
CA ASN A 231 -27.24 -26.79 -27.71
C ASN A 231 -28.13 -26.07 -28.77
N ALA A 232 -28.24 -24.75 -28.66
CA ALA A 232 -29.12 -23.93 -29.51
C ALA A 232 -28.48 -23.54 -30.85
N VAL A 233 -27.53 -24.35 -31.38
CA VAL A 233 -27.00 -24.20 -32.73
C VAL A 233 -27.14 -25.56 -33.44
N GLU A 234 -28.34 -25.84 -33.92
CA GLU A 234 -28.63 -26.67 -35.10
C GLU A 234 -29.30 -25.79 -36.15
#